data_ab256faf0e7e7cb1b371d3e51957d2ba
#
_entry.id   ab256faf0e7e7cb1b371d3e51957d2ba
#
_cell.length_a   1.000
_cell.length_b   1.000
_cell.length_c   1.000
_cell.angle_alpha   90.00
_cell.angle_beta   90.00
_cell.angle_gamma   90.00
#
_symmetry.space_group_name_H-M   'P 1'
#
loop_
_entity.id
_entity.type
_entity.pdbx_description
1 polymer ?
#
loop_
_entity_poly.entity_id
_entity_poly.type
_entity_poly.pdbx_seq_one_letter_code
_entity_poly.pdbx_strand_id
1 'polypeptide(L)'
;KVFVYRFPNLFGKWCRPNYNSAIATFCNNIANDLPITVNDPAVELELCYIDDVVEELIDALRGREHRDGGFCCVPVTHKVTLGQIVEHLDSFRNQPRTLLMPQIPEGSFAKKLYSTYLSYLPKEKVSFPLKMNCDARGSFTELLKTEKCGQFSVNISKPGITKGQHWHHTKWEFFIVVSGRGLIQQRKVGTEEVLNFE
;
A
#
# COMPACT_ATOMS: atom_id res chain seq x y z
N LYS A 1 -6.51 -7.96 -41.18
CA LYS A 1 -7.51 -8.14 -40.11
C LYS A 1 -7.56 -6.85 -39.28
N VAL A 2 -8.75 -6.33 -39.04
CA VAL A 2 -8.95 -5.12 -38.24
C VAL A 2 -9.62 -5.54 -36.93
N PHE A 3 -9.13 -5.02 -35.80
CA PHE A 3 -9.72 -5.20 -34.47
C PHE A 3 -10.28 -3.85 -34.02
N VAL A 4 -11.53 -3.82 -33.61
CA VAL A 4 -12.18 -2.63 -33.10
C VAL A 4 -12.43 -2.83 -31.62
N TYR A 5 -11.73 -2.06 -30.80
CA TYR A 5 -11.83 -2.10 -29.34
C TYR A 5 -12.79 -1.07 -28.81
N ARG A 6 -13.54 -1.45 -27.77
CA ARG A 6 -14.33 -0.55 -26.96
C ARG A 6 -13.78 -0.59 -25.54
N PHE A 7 -13.19 0.53 -25.10
CA PHE A 7 -12.60 0.67 -23.79
C PHE A 7 -13.51 1.45 -22.85
N PRO A 8 -13.61 1.06 -21.58
CA PRO A 8 -14.11 1.94 -20.51
C PRO A 8 -13.10 3.05 -20.21
N ASN A 9 -13.28 3.79 -19.10
CA ASN A 9 -12.32 4.83 -18.72
C ASN A 9 -10.95 4.22 -18.43
N LEU A 10 -9.93 4.69 -19.12
CA LEU A 10 -8.56 4.22 -18.94
C LEU A 10 -7.86 5.01 -17.83
N PHE A 11 -7.01 4.31 -17.07
CA PHE A 11 -6.12 4.94 -16.09
C PHE A 11 -4.77 4.21 -16.05
N GLY A 12 -3.76 4.90 -15.53
CA GLY A 12 -2.42 4.31 -15.38
C GLY A 12 -1.37 5.38 -15.10
N LYS A 13 -0.14 4.90 -14.91
CA LYS A 13 1.03 5.74 -14.64
C LYS A 13 1.24 6.78 -15.76
N TRP A 14 1.67 7.97 -15.37
CA TRP A 14 2.06 9.08 -16.27
C TRP A 14 0.95 9.61 -17.19
N CYS A 15 -0.30 9.25 -16.98
CA CYS A 15 -1.42 9.86 -17.69
C CYS A 15 -1.47 11.36 -17.39
N ARG A 16 -1.77 12.16 -18.42
CA ARG A 16 -1.84 13.64 -18.28
C ARG A 16 -2.99 14.02 -17.33
N PRO A 17 -2.71 14.67 -16.18
CA PRO A 17 -3.75 15.15 -15.28
C PRO A 17 -4.51 16.34 -15.89
N ASN A 18 -5.71 16.62 -15.37
CA ASN A 18 -6.57 17.71 -15.81
C ASN A 18 -6.88 17.67 -17.33
N TYR A 19 -7.03 16.46 -17.88
CA TYR A 19 -7.39 16.27 -19.28
C TYR A 19 -8.57 15.28 -19.40
N ASN A 20 -8.36 13.99 -19.59
CA ASN A 20 -9.44 13.02 -19.82
C ASN A 20 -9.59 11.96 -18.73
N SER A 21 -8.79 11.98 -17.67
CA SER A 21 -8.82 10.96 -16.63
C SER A 21 -9.03 11.60 -15.25
N ALA A 22 -10.16 11.28 -14.63
CA ALA A 22 -10.43 11.65 -13.23
C ALA A 22 -9.37 11.02 -12.30
N ILE A 23 -8.99 9.77 -12.54
CA ILE A 23 -7.96 9.07 -11.76
C ILE A 23 -6.62 9.81 -11.82
N ALA A 24 -6.17 10.19 -13.02
CA ALA A 24 -4.93 10.94 -13.19
C ALA A 24 -4.96 12.27 -12.44
N THR A 25 -6.08 12.99 -12.55
CA THR A 25 -6.30 14.27 -11.87
C THR A 25 -6.29 14.10 -10.34
N PHE A 26 -7.02 13.12 -9.81
CA PHE A 26 -7.06 12.86 -8.36
C PHE A 26 -5.69 12.42 -7.83
N CYS A 27 -5.03 11.48 -8.51
CA CYS A 27 -3.67 11.04 -8.13
C CYS A 27 -2.68 12.21 -8.09
N ASN A 28 -2.65 13.01 -9.17
CA ASN A 28 -1.78 14.19 -9.24
C ASN A 28 -2.09 15.21 -8.15
N ASN A 29 -3.36 15.55 -7.97
CA ASN A 29 -3.74 16.59 -7.03
C ASN A 29 -3.45 16.16 -5.58
N ILE A 30 -3.82 14.95 -5.20
CA ILE A 30 -3.56 14.43 -3.85
C ILE A 30 -2.05 14.28 -3.60
N ALA A 31 -1.27 13.81 -4.57
CA ALA A 31 0.18 13.71 -4.46
C ALA A 31 0.86 15.07 -4.24
N ASN A 32 0.28 16.13 -4.82
CA ASN A 32 0.82 17.49 -4.76
C ASN A 32 0.09 18.40 -3.76
N ASP A 33 -0.74 17.85 -2.85
CA ASP A 33 -1.54 18.59 -1.87
C ASP A 33 -2.48 19.64 -2.49
N LEU A 34 -2.91 19.40 -3.72
CA LEU A 34 -3.90 20.22 -4.40
C LEU A 34 -5.31 19.73 -4.08
N PRO A 35 -6.32 20.62 -4.10
CA PRO A 35 -7.70 20.25 -3.85
C PRO A 35 -8.24 19.34 -4.96
N ILE A 36 -9.15 18.45 -4.59
CA ILE A 36 -10.00 17.69 -5.49
C ILE A 36 -11.47 18.05 -5.25
N THR A 37 -12.28 17.95 -6.28
CA THR A 37 -13.73 18.12 -6.17
C THR A 37 -14.41 16.83 -6.58
N VAL A 38 -15.25 16.30 -5.69
CA VAL A 38 -16.11 15.15 -5.94
C VAL A 38 -17.54 15.60 -5.70
N ASN A 39 -18.30 15.77 -6.78
CA ASN A 39 -19.68 16.27 -6.67
C ASN A 39 -20.61 15.22 -6.07
N ASP A 40 -20.44 13.96 -6.45
CA ASP A 40 -21.20 12.83 -5.91
C ASP A 40 -20.25 11.63 -5.73
N PRO A 41 -19.92 11.26 -4.48
CA PRO A 41 -19.02 10.15 -4.20
C PRO A 41 -19.63 8.77 -4.54
N ALA A 42 -20.93 8.67 -4.75
CA ALA A 42 -21.61 7.42 -5.11
C ALA A 42 -21.53 7.08 -6.62
N VAL A 43 -21.10 8.03 -7.45
CA VAL A 43 -20.93 7.77 -8.89
C VAL A 43 -19.92 6.65 -9.11
N GLU A 44 -20.39 5.57 -9.74
CA GLU A 44 -19.56 4.42 -10.10
C GLU A 44 -18.91 4.65 -11.48
N LEU A 45 -17.63 4.34 -11.56
CA LEU A 45 -16.86 4.32 -12.79
C LEU A 45 -16.46 2.89 -13.12
N GLU A 46 -16.54 2.54 -14.40
CA GLU A 46 -15.85 1.36 -14.93
C GLU A 46 -14.50 1.78 -15.48
N LEU A 47 -13.45 1.15 -14.96
CA LEU A 47 -12.06 1.53 -15.18
C LEU A 47 -11.25 0.37 -15.72
N CYS A 48 -10.37 0.65 -16.69
CA CYS A 48 -9.41 -0.30 -17.21
C CYS A 48 -7.98 0.24 -17.03
N TYR A 49 -7.10 -0.60 -16.51
CA TYR A 49 -5.71 -0.24 -16.26
C TYR A 49 -4.88 -0.37 -17.54
N ILE A 50 -3.98 0.56 -17.76
CA ILE A 50 -3.22 0.66 -19.02
C ILE A 50 -2.38 -0.60 -19.31
N ASP A 51 -1.80 -1.23 -18.29
CA ASP A 51 -0.99 -2.44 -18.50
C ASP A 51 -1.87 -3.62 -18.97
N ASP A 52 -3.13 -3.74 -18.48
CA ASP A 52 -4.08 -4.76 -18.95
C ASP A 52 -4.47 -4.52 -20.43
N VAL A 53 -4.55 -3.25 -20.84
CA VAL A 53 -4.77 -2.89 -22.26
C VAL A 53 -3.59 -3.32 -23.11
N VAL A 54 -2.36 -3.07 -22.66
CA VAL A 54 -1.15 -3.45 -23.39
C VAL A 54 -1.05 -4.96 -23.53
N GLU A 55 -1.35 -5.71 -22.48
CA GLU A 55 -1.38 -7.19 -22.51
C GLU A 55 -2.39 -7.70 -23.53
N GLU A 56 -3.62 -7.17 -23.52
CA GLU A 56 -4.67 -7.51 -24.48
C GLU A 56 -4.23 -7.20 -25.93
N LEU A 57 -3.63 -6.04 -26.19
CA LEU A 57 -3.17 -5.69 -27.53
C LEU A 57 -2.06 -6.62 -28.02
N ILE A 58 -1.17 -7.05 -27.13
CA ILE A 58 -0.13 -8.04 -27.43
C ILE A 58 -0.78 -9.41 -27.75
N ASP A 59 -1.79 -9.80 -27.01
CA ASP A 59 -2.52 -11.05 -27.25
C ASP A 59 -3.31 -10.99 -28.57
N ALA A 60 -3.89 -9.85 -28.90
CA ALA A 60 -4.53 -9.65 -30.21
C ALA A 60 -3.55 -9.80 -31.38
N LEU A 61 -2.32 -9.30 -31.25
CA LEU A 61 -1.26 -9.50 -32.25
C LEU A 61 -0.92 -10.98 -32.42
N ARG A 62 -1.11 -11.80 -31.41
CA ARG A 62 -0.92 -13.25 -31.39
C ARG A 62 -2.16 -14.04 -31.84
N GLY A 63 -3.25 -13.34 -32.19
CA GLY A 63 -4.53 -13.94 -32.58
C GLY A 63 -5.35 -14.49 -31.40
N ARG A 64 -5.15 -13.96 -30.20
CA ARG A 64 -5.84 -14.35 -28.97
C ARG A 64 -6.66 -13.18 -28.37
N GLU A 65 -7.19 -12.33 -29.26
CA GLU A 65 -8.02 -11.22 -28.84
C GLU A 65 -9.27 -11.65 -28.05
N HIS A 66 -9.60 -10.93 -26.98
CA HIS A 66 -10.86 -11.11 -26.28
C HIS A 66 -11.98 -10.32 -26.96
N ARG A 67 -13.21 -10.85 -26.94
CA ARG A 67 -14.37 -10.26 -27.60
C ARG A 67 -15.60 -10.26 -26.69
N ASP A 68 -16.34 -9.15 -26.80
CA ASP A 68 -17.69 -9.03 -26.27
C ASP A 68 -18.60 -8.54 -27.42
N GLY A 69 -19.50 -9.42 -27.88
CA GLY A 69 -20.33 -9.18 -29.05
C GLY A 69 -19.49 -8.91 -30.32
N GLY A 70 -19.71 -7.76 -30.96
CA GLY A 70 -19.01 -7.37 -32.21
C GLY A 70 -17.68 -6.64 -32.01
N PHE A 71 -17.30 -6.37 -30.76
CA PHE A 71 -16.08 -5.58 -30.42
C PHE A 71 -15.05 -6.42 -29.68
N CYS A 72 -13.80 -6.02 -29.81
CA CYS A 72 -12.75 -6.51 -28.92
C CYS A 72 -12.82 -5.72 -27.58
N CYS A 73 -12.45 -6.39 -26.49
CA CYS A 73 -12.49 -5.84 -25.14
C CYS A 73 -11.26 -6.24 -24.33
N VAL A 74 -10.99 -5.52 -23.27
CA VAL A 74 -10.04 -5.93 -22.23
C VAL A 74 -10.81 -6.73 -21.18
N PRO A 75 -10.40 -7.97 -20.86
CA PRO A 75 -11.16 -8.84 -19.98
C PRO A 75 -11.14 -8.39 -18.49
N VAL A 76 -10.18 -7.53 -18.12
CA VAL A 76 -10.03 -7.05 -16.75
C VAL A 76 -10.49 -5.60 -16.64
N THR A 77 -11.61 -5.38 -15.97
CA THR A 77 -12.11 -4.04 -15.62
C THR A 77 -12.41 -3.95 -14.11
N HIS A 78 -12.50 -2.74 -13.59
CA HIS A 78 -12.79 -2.47 -12.18
C HIS A 78 -13.97 -1.51 -12.08
N LYS A 79 -15.00 -1.88 -11.34
CA LYS A 79 -16.13 -1.03 -10.99
C LYS A 79 -15.91 -0.47 -9.61
N VAL A 80 -15.78 0.85 -9.50
CA VAL A 80 -15.47 1.54 -8.24
C VAL A 80 -16.17 2.89 -8.21
N THR A 81 -16.54 3.34 -7.02
CA THR A 81 -17.12 4.67 -6.85
C THR A 81 -16.04 5.73 -6.70
N LEU A 82 -16.39 6.99 -7.00
CA LEU A 82 -15.51 8.13 -6.78
C LEU A 82 -15.06 8.23 -5.30
N GLY A 83 -15.99 7.94 -4.36
CA GLY A 83 -15.68 7.90 -2.94
C GLY A 83 -14.61 6.87 -2.58
N GLN A 84 -14.74 5.62 -3.08
CA GLN A 84 -13.75 4.57 -2.86
C GLN A 84 -12.36 4.95 -3.42
N ILE A 85 -12.32 5.61 -4.57
CA ILE A 85 -11.05 6.10 -5.14
C ILE A 85 -10.39 7.10 -4.20
N VAL A 86 -11.16 8.06 -3.67
CA VAL A 86 -10.64 9.08 -2.76
C VAL A 86 -10.17 8.45 -1.44
N GLU A 87 -10.92 7.52 -0.88
CA GLU A 87 -10.54 6.79 0.34
C GLU A 87 -9.19 6.07 0.18
N HIS A 88 -9.00 5.38 -0.94
CA HIS A 88 -7.71 4.76 -1.25
C HIS A 88 -6.57 5.79 -1.33
N LEU A 89 -6.77 6.87 -2.08
CA LEU A 89 -5.76 7.90 -2.27
C LEU A 89 -5.42 8.63 -0.95
N ASP A 90 -6.39 8.88 -0.09
CA ASP A 90 -6.16 9.44 1.24
C ASP A 90 -5.38 8.47 2.14
N SER A 91 -5.67 7.17 2.06
CA SER A 91 -4.88 6.15 2.75
C SER A 91 -3.42 6.17 2.29
N PHE A 92 -3.17 6.24 0.98
CA PHE A 92 -1.83 6.30 0.40
C PHE A 92 -1.07 7.56 0.85
N ARG A 93 -1.73 8.72 0.76
CA ARG A 93 -1.16 10.01 1.21
C ARG A 93 -0.76 10.00 2.68
N ASN A 94 -1.55 9.34 3.52
CA ASN A 94 -1.33 9.29 4.96
C ASN A 94 -0.32 8.22 5.40
N GLN A 95 0.12 7.33 4.53
CA GLN A 95 1.07 6.26 4.84
C GLN A 95 2.35 6.74 5.55
N PRO A 96 3.02 7.82 5.12
CA PRO A 96 4.24 8.30 5.81
C PRO A 96 4.01 8.69 7.27
N ARG A 97 2.81 9.15 7.60
CA ARG A 97 2.42 9.55 8.96
C ARG A 97 1.95 8.39 9.81
N THR A 98 1.17 7.48 9.23
CA THR A 98 0.57 6.35 9.95
C THR A 98 1.48 5.13 10.00
N LEU A 99 2.43 5.03 9.05
CA LEU A 99 3.26 3.87 8.75
C LEU A 99 2.43 2.63 8.37
N LEU A 100 1.14 2.80 8.11
CA LEU A 100 0.24 1.72 7.76
C LEU A 100 0.37 1.37 6.28
N MET A 101 0.74 0.11 6.00
CA MET A 101 0.80 -0.39 4.63
C MET A 101 -0.60 -0.48 4.04
N PRO A 102 -0.84 0.07 2.85
CA PRO A 102 -2.13 -0.03 2.20
C PRO A 102 -2.46 -1.48 1.81
N GLN A 103 -3.74 -1.81 1.81
CA GLN A 103 -4.24 -3.11 1.34
C GLN A 103 -4.22 -3.12 -0.20
N ILE A 104 -3.17 -3.70 -0.77
CA ILE A 104 -2.91 -3.73 -2.22
C ILE A 104 -2.72 -5.17 -2.75
N PRO A 105 -3.73 -6.06 -2.67
CA PRO A 105 -3.63 -7.42 -3.17
C PRO A 105 -3.26 -7.45 -4.66
N GLU A 106 -2.62 -8.54 -5.09
CA GLU A 106 -2.25 -8.74 -6.49
C GLU A 106 -3.46 -8.64 -7.41
N GLY A 107 -3.31 -7.96 -8.55
CA GLY A 107 -4.37 -7.75 -9.53
C GLY A 107 -5.50 -6.81 -9.11
N SER A 108 -5.52 -6.33 -7.84
CA SER A 108 -6.59 -5.47 -7.35
C SER A 108 -6.54 -4.07 -7.94
N PHE A 109 -7.70 -3.41 -7.98
CA PHE A 109 -7.79 -1.99 -8.30
C PHE A 109 -6.88 -1.14 -7.41
N ALA A 110 -6.87 -1.41 -6.10
CA ALA A 110 -6.06 -0.69 -5.13
C ALA A 110 -4.56 -0.74 -5.47
N LYS A 111 -4.02 -1.90 -5.90
CA LYS A 111 -2.61 -2.03 -6.32
C LYS A 111 -2.31 -1.21 -7.57
N LYS A 112 -3.19 -1.27 -8.57
CA LYS A 112 -3.08 -0.51 -9.82
C LYS A 112 -3.18 1.00 -9.58
N LEU A 113 -4.11 1.41 -8.69
CA LEU A 113 -4.26 2.80 -8.27
C LEU A 113 -3.03 3.29 -7.48
N TYR A 114 -2.48 2.47 -6.59
CA TYR A 114 -1.28 2.80 -5.83
C TYR A 114 -0.08 3.03 -6.76
N SER A 115 0.13 2.14 -7.73
CA SER A 115 1.18 2.31 -8.76
C SER A 115 0.99 3.60 -9.56
N THR A 116 -0.26 3.93 -9.90
CA THR A 116 -0.60 5.18 -10.58
C THR A 116 -0.30 6.39 -9.69
N TYR A 117 -0.73 6.38 -8.43
CA TYR A 117 -0.47 7.46 -7.46
C TYR A 117 1.03 7.72 -7.27
N LEU A 118 1.84 6.66 -7.11
CA LEU A 118 3.29 6.79 -6.95
C LEU A 118 3.96 7.48 -8.14
N SER A 119 3.42 7.36 -9.35
CA SER A 119 3.97 8.03 -10.53
C SER A 119 3.80 9.56 -10.54
N TYR A 120 2.95 10.09 -9.66
CA TYR A 120 2.73 11.53 -9.48
C TYR A 120 3.38 12.10 -8.23
N LEU A 121 3.99 11.26 -7.37
CA LEU A 121 4.66 11.75 -6.17
C LEU A 121 5.84 12.64 -6.52
N PRO A 122 5.92 13.88 -5.98
CA PRO A 122 7.09 14.71 -6.07
C PRO A 122 8.30 14.01 -5.41
N LYS A 123 9.50 14.26 -5.94
CA LYS A 123 10.74 13.65 -5.46
C LYS A 123 10.94 13.84 -3.94
N GLU A 124 10.51 14.97 -3.41
CA GLU A 124 10.63 15.35 -2.01
C GLU A 124 9.73 14.52 -1.09
N LYS A 125 8.67 13.89 -1.64
CA LYS A 125 7.73 13.06 -0.89
C LYS A 125 7.99 11.55 -1.01
N VAL A 126 8.98 11.15 -1.80
CA VAL A 126 9.33 9.73 -1.98
C VAL A 126 10.01 9.16 -0.73
N SER A 127 10.71 10.00 0.04
CA SER A 127 11.34 9.62 1.29
C SER A 127 10.82 10.47 2.45
N PHE A 128 10.71 9.87 3.62
CA PHE A 128 10.26 10.54 4.84
C PHE A 128 11.02 10.03 6.06
N PRO A 129 11.26 10.89 7.07
CA PRO A 129 11.95 10.49 8.29
C PRO A 129 11.03 9.64 9.17
N LEU A 130 11.61 8.64 9.83
CA LEU A 130 10.92 7.87 10.86
C LEU A 130 11.13 8.53 12.24
N LYS A 131 10.09 8.51 13.06
CA LYS A 131 10.17 9.01 14.44
C LYS A 131 10.91 8.01 15.31
N MET A 132 12.09 8.40 15.80
CA MET A 132 12.85 7.64 16.79
C MET A 132 12.45 8.12 18.20
N ASN A 133 11.88 7.23 19.00
CA ASN A 133 11.58 7.49 20.41
C ASN A 133 12.80 7.07 21.26
N CYS A 134 13.43 8.02 21.92
CA CYS A 134 14.65 7.80 22.72
C CYS A 134 14.38 8.02 24.20
N ASP A 135 14.95 7.18 25.08
CA ASP A 135 14.96 7.33 26.51
C ASP A 135 16.28 6.84 27.13
N ALA A 136 16.36 6.78 28.46
CA ALA A 136 17.56 6.29 29.16
C ALA A 136 17.93 4.84 28.81
N ARG A 137 17.00 4.04 28.35
CA ARG A 137 17.15 2.62 28.02
C ARG A 137 17.64 2.37 26.59
N GLY A 138 17.54 3.36 25.71
CA GLY A 138 17.91 3.25 24.29
C GLY A 138 16.91 3.93 23.37
N SER A 139 16.59 3.32 22.23
CA SER A 139 15.62 3.88 21.29
C SER A 139 14.66 2.83 20.73
N PHE A 140 13.50 3.30 20.29
CA PHE A 140 12.48 2.50 19.63
C PHE A 140 11.95 3.24 18.40
N THR A 141 11.97 2.59 17.24
CA THR A 141 11.53 3.16 15.97
C THR A 141 10.57 2.19 15.28
N GLU A 142 9.34 2.62 15.08
CA GLU A 142 8.39 1.89 14.23
C GLU A 142 8.79 2.08 12.76
N LEU A 143 8.85 0.99 11.98
CA LEU A 143 9.20 1.03 10.57
C LEU A 143 7.97 0.98 9.69
N LEU A 144 7.08 0.03 9.96
CA LEU A 144 5.83 -0.12 9.25
C LEU A 144 4.79 -0.87 10.10
N LYS A 145 3.52 -0.67 9.75
CA LYS A 145 2.36 -1.35 10.35
C LYS A 145 1.50 -1.99 9.28
N THR A 146 0.80 -3.03 9.66
CA THR A 146 -0.26 -3.64 8.85
C THR A 146 -1.56 -3.66 9.66
N GLU A 147 -2.70 -3.67 9.00
CA GLU A 147 -3.99 -3.70 9.71
C GLU A 147 -4.20 -4.99 10.52
N LYS A 148 -3.71 -6.12 10.03
CA LYS A 148 -4.03 -7.44 10.57
C LYS A 148 -2.82 -8.25 11.02
N CYS A 149 -1.62 -7.92 10.57
CA CYS A 149 -0.42 -8.71 10.82
C CYS A 149 0.59 -8.04 11.77
N GLY A 150 0.18 -6.96 12.47
CA GLY A 150 1.03 -6.29 13.44
C GLY A 150 1.97 -5.25 12.84
N GLN A 151 3.14 -5.08 13.46
CA GLN A 151 4.11 -4.04 13.08
C GLN A 151 5.54 -4.57 13.09
N PHE A 152 6.40 -3.90 12.32
CA PHE A 152 7.85 -4.05 12.41
C PHE A 152 8.47 -2.83 13.05
N SER A 153 9.42 -3.07 13.95
CA SER A 153 10.11 -2.00 14.65
C SER A 153 11.57 -2.36 14.93
N VAL A 154 12.41 -1.34 15.07
CA VAL A 154 13.80 -1.47 15.53
C VAL A 154 13.87 -1.01 16.97
N ASN A 155 14.45 -1.86 17.83
CA ASN A 155 14.67 -1.58 19.23
C ASN A 155 16.16 -1.61 19.51
N ILE A 156 16.76 -0.47 19.88
CA ILE A 156 18.14 -0.37 20.29
C ILE A 156 18.17 -0.30 21.81
N SER A 157 18.82 -1.27 22.46
CA SER A 157 18.95 -1.31 23.91
C SER A 157 20.38 -1.01 24.32
N LYS A 158 20.56 -0.20 25.35
CA LYS A 158 21.88 0.01 25.96
C LYS A 158 22.32 -1.23 26.73
N PRO A 159 23.63 -1.46 26.88
CA PRO A 159 24.14 -2.58 27.69
C PRO A 159 23.58 -2.57 29.13
N GLY A 160 23.27 -3.75 29.65
CA GLY A 160 22.76 -3.90 31.02
C GLY A 160 21.30 -3.48 31.24
N ILE A 161 20.58 -3.10 30.19
CA ILE A 161 19.18 -2.68 30.30
C ILE A 161 18.25 -3.88 30.13
N THR A 162 17.37 -4.09 31.10
CA THR A 162 16.24 -5.01 31.02
C THR A 162 14.99 -4.26 30.59
N LYS A 163 14.30 -4.78 29.58
CA LYS A 163 12.98 -4.30 29.10
C LYS A 163 11.97 -5.45 29.21
N GLY A 164 10.68 -5.14 29.19
CA GLY A 164 9.62 -6.14 29.26
C GLY A 164 8.94 -6.12 30.63
N GLN A 165 8.99 -7.23 31.38
CA GLN A 165 8.28 -7.44 32.66
C GLN A 165 6.75 -7.36 32.48
N HIS A 166 6.25 -7.87 31.36
CA HIS A 166 4.84 -7.90 31.00
C HIS A 166 4.48 -9.20 30.28
N TRP A 167 3.21 -9.43 30.11
CA TRP A 167 2.70 -10.62 29.44
C TRP A 167 1.65 -10.25 28.40
N HIS A 168 1.43 -11.15 27.46
CA HIS A 168 0.47 -10.98 26.37
C HIS A 168 -0.50 -12.16 26.30
N HIS A 169 -1.79 -11.90 26.03
CA HIS A 169 -2.78 -12.93 25.75
C HIS A 169 -2.85 -13.31 24.28
N THR A 170 -2.77 -12.32 23.39
CA THR A 170 -3.10 -12.48 21.99
C THR A 170 -2.02 -11.96 21.05
N LYS A 171 -0.95 -11.37 21.59
CA LYS A 171 0.13 -10.79 20.81
C LYS A 171 1.25 -11.82 20.61
N TRP A 172 1.66 -11.98 19.37
CA TRP A 172 2.86 -12.73 19.00
C TRP A 172 4.02 -11.78 18.81
N GLU A 173 5.19 -12.17 19.26
CA GLU A 173 6.42 -11.39 19.09
C GLU A 173 7.52 -12.25 18.49
N PHE A 174 8.17 -11.70 17.46
CA PHE A 174 9.38 -12.22 16.87
C PHE A 174 10.53 -11.30 17.21
N PHE A 175 11.62 -11.86 17.74
CA PHE A 175 12.84 -11.12 18.01
C PHE A 175 13.95 -11.60 17.09
N ILE A 176 14.61 -10.66 16.41
CA ILE A 176 15.78 -10.90 15.57
C ILE A 176 16.88 -9.98 16.06
N VAL A 177 17.95 -10.54 16.60
CA VAL A 177 19.13 -9.75 17.01
C VAL A 177 19.99 -9.50 15.78
N VAL A 178 20.01 -8.25 15.29
CA VAL A 178 20.77 -7.85 14.09
C VAL A 178 22.17 -7.35 14.42
N SER A 179 22.43 -6.96 15.69
CA SER A 179 23.75 -6.52 16.16
C SER A 179 23.83 -6.67 17.66
N GLY A 180 25.01 -7.06 18.16
CA GLY A 180 25.26 -7.27 19.59
C GLY A 180 24.77 -8.63 20.09
N ARG A 181 24.51 -8.71 21.40
CA ARG A 181 24.00 -9.90 22.09
C ARG A 181 22.87 -9.49 23.03
N GLY A 182 21.86 -10.33 23.16
CA GLY A 182 20.73 -10.08 24.05
C GLY A 182 20.20 -11.37 24.65
N LEU A 183 19.84 -11.34 25.93
CA LEU A 183 19.17 -12.44 26.62
C LEU A 183 17.66 -12.19 26.62
N ILE A 184 16.90 -13.10 26.02
CA ILE A 184 15.44 -13.10 26.05
C ILE A 184 15.00 -14.12 27.09
N GLN A 185 14.21 -13.68 28.06
CA GLN A 185 13.69 -14.53 29.13
C GLN A 185 12.16 -14.61 29.03
N GLN A 186 11.65 -15.82 29.05
CA GLN A 186 10.20 -16.08 29.04
C GLN A 186 9.80 -16.95 30.21
N ARG A 187 8.65 -16.66 30.77
CA ARG A 187 8.06 -17.45 31.85
C ARG A 187 6.56 -17.61 31.66
N LYS A 188 6.06 -18.81 31.80
CA LYS A 188 4.60 -19.01 31.79
C LYS A 188 4.00 -18.38 33.05
N VAL A 189 2.91 -17.65 32.91
CA VAL A 189 2.18 -17.05 34.04
C VAL A 189 1.78 -18.15 35.03
N GLY A 190 2.03 -17.91 36.34
CA GLY A 190 1.73 -18.85 37.41
C GLY A 190 2.79 -19.95 37.61
N THR A 191 3.95 -19.88 36.97
CA THR A 191 5.07 -20.83 37.18
C THR A 191 6.35 -20.07 37.56
N GLU A 192 7.34 -20.79 38.14
CA GLU A 192 8.65 -20.24 38.48
C GLU A 192 9.72 -20.55 37.40
N GLU A 193 9.41 -21.42 36.45
CA GLU A 193 10.36 -21.85 35.41
C GLU A 193 10.58 -20.71 34.40
N VAL A 194 11.84 -20.33 34.20
CA VAL A 194 12.27 -19.30 33.24
C VAL A 194 13.06 -19.99 32.12
N LEU A 195 12.57 -19.76 30.88
CA LEU A 195 13.28 -20.14 29.66
C LEU A 195 14.20 -19.01 29.24
N ASN A 196 15.43 -19.31 28.86
CA ASN A 196 16.45 -18.35 28.46
C ASN A 196 16.85 -18.63 27.01
N PHE A 197 16.91 -17.54 26.20
CA PHE A 197 17.34 -17.58 24.80
C PHE A 197 18.41 -16.49 24.58
N GLU A 198 19.58 -16.87 24.06
CA GLU A 198 20.67 -15.94 23.67
C GLU A 198 20.76 -15.81 22.13
#